data_6dce7fdd431433e266e4379528ace65f
#
_entry.id   6dce7fdd431433e266e4379528ace65f
#
_cell.length_a   1.000
_cell.length_b   1.000
_cell.length_c   1.000
_cell.angle_alpha   90.00
_cell.angle_beta   90.00
_cell.angle_gamma   90.00
#
_symmetry.space_group_name_H-M   'P 1'
#
loop_
_entity.id
_entity.type
_entity.pdbx_description
1 polymer ?
#
loop_
_entity_poly.entity_id
_entity_poly.type
_entity_poly.pdbx_seq_one_letter_code
_entity_poly.pdbx_strand_id
1 'polypeptide(L)'
;MPVILTVYLIGFGIPGLGLPRPWNSHYIWGSVALVLTYSAYVAEIFRSGIDSVHHSQRSAALSLGLSEGQAMRDVILPKAVRNVVPSQMNMLIALQKDVSLLSFIGPVEIFRQSGVFKSLLANFTPYVGAAIIFLAVTIPATRYADYLMAKQTRERR
;
A
#
# COMPACT_ATOMS: atom_id res chain seq x y z
N MET A 1 -8.74 -3.38 11.00
CA MET A 1 -9.67 -4.35 10.41
C MET A 1 -8.91 -5.18 9.38
N PRO A 2 -9.08 -6.51 9.27
CA PRO A 2 -8.40 -7.32 8.25
C PRO A 2 -8.82 -6.90 6.84
N VAL A 3 -7.86 -6.75 5.92
CA VAL A 3 -8.10 -6.31 4.52
C VAL A 3 -9.14 -7.17 3.83
N ILE A 4 -9.05 -8.50 4.01
CA ILE A 4 -10.00 -9.44 3.42
C ILE A 4 -11.45 -9.18 3.85
N LEU A 5 -11.67 -8.80 5.11
CA LEU A 5 -13.01 -8.51 5.62
C LEU A 5 -13.59 -7.24 4.97
N THR A 6 -12.77 -6.20 4.78
CA THR A 6 -13.17 -4.98 4.06
C THR A 6 -13.50 -5.29 2.59
N VAL A 7 -12.69 -6.15 1.95
CA VAL A 7 -12.92 -6.60 0.57
C VAL A 7 -14.24 -7.37 0.46
N TYR A 8 -14.56 -8.25 1.41
CA TYR A 8 -15.84 -8.97 1.42
C TYR A 8 -17.02 -8.04 1.65
N LEU A 9 -16.95 -7.18 2.67
CA LEU A 9 -18.08 -6.30 3.02
C LEU A 9 -18.41 -5.31 1.92
N ILE A 10 -17.40 -4.67 1.34
CA ILE A 10 -17.59 -3.66 0.30
C ILE A 10 -17.71 -4.32 -1.08
N GLY A 11 -16.82 -5.26 -1.40
CA GLY A 11 -16.73 -5.87 -2.73
C GLY A 11 -17.88 -6.82 -3.06
N PHE A 12 -18.47 -7.49 -2.05
CA PHE A 12 -19.69 -8.29 -2.21
C PHE A 12 -20.93 -7.56 -1.73
N GLY A 13 -20.84 -6.89 -0.58
CA GLY A 13 -22.02 -6.32 0.07
C GLY A 13 -22.71 -5.28 -0.80
N ILE A 14 -21.98 -4.36 -1.39
CA ILE A 14 -22.58 -3.28 -2.18
C ILE A 14 -23.13 -3.79 -3.53
N PRO A 15 -22.42 -4.61 -4.33
CA PRO A 15 -23.03 -5.22 -5.51
C PRO A 15 -24.28 -6.07 -5.20
N GLY A 16 -24.30 -6.72 -4.02
CA GLY A 16 -25.43 -7.52 -3.54
C GLY A 16 -26.72 -6.73 -3.29
N LEU A 17 -26.66 -5.40 -3.21
CA LEU A 17 -27.85 -4.53 -3.08
C LEU A 17 -28.65 -4.37 -4.37
N GLY A 18 -28.25 -5.02 -5.47
CA GLY A 18 -28.98 -4.99 -6.75
C GLY A 18 -28.87 -3.67 -7.51
N LEU A 19 -27.75 -2.95 -7.36
CA LEU A 19 -27.50 -1.69 -8.05
C LEU A 19 -27.44 -1.87 -9.57
N PRO A 20 -27.86 -0.86 -10.36
CA PRO A 20 -27.74 -0.90 -11.83
C PRO A 20 -26.27 -0.87 -12.27
N ARG A 21 -25.99 -1.35 -13.50
CA ARG A 21 -24.66 -1.25 -14.08
C ARG A 21 -24.25 0.23 -14.25
N PRO A 22 -22.96 0.57 -14.02
CA PRO A 22 -21.82 -0.30 -13.69
C PRO A 22 -21.64 -0.56 -12.18
N TRP A 23 -22.50 -0.02 -11.31
CA TRP A 23 -22.34 -0.01 -9.84
C TRP A 23 -22.51 -1.39 -9.18
N ASN A 24 -22.95 -2.43 -9.90
CA ASN A 24 -23.01 -3.80 -9.43
C ASN A 24 -21.70 -4.59 -9.68
N SER A 25 -20.62 -3.91 -10.07
CA SER A 25 -19.34 -4.55 -10.42
C SER A 25 -18.47 -4.84 -9.19
N HIS A 26 -18.11 -6.09 -8.99
CA HIS A 26 -17.15 -6.51 -7.98
C HIS A 26 -15.74 -5.92 -8.21
N TYR A 27 -15.36 -5.61 -9.46
CA TYR A 27 -14.11 -4.91 -9.78
C TYR A 27 -14.06 -3.52 -9.16
N ILE A 28 -15.14 -2.76 -9.32
CA ILE A 28 -15.21 -1.38 -8.79
C ILE A 28 -15.14 -1.42 -7.27
N TRP A 29 -16.02 -2.18 -6.63
CA TRP A 29 -16.13 -2.17 -5.17
C TRP A 29 -14.99 -2.90 -4.47
N GLY A 30 -14.41 -3.93 -5.10
CA GLY A 30 -13.18 -4.54 -4.63
C GLY A 30 -12.00 -3.56 -4.68
N SER A 31 -11.86 -2.80 -5.76
CA SER A 31 -10.83 -1.75 -5.85
C SER A 31 -11.08 -0.63 -4.83
N VAL A 32 -12.32 -0.19 -4.64
CA VAL A 32 -12.70 0.81 -3.61
C VAL A 32 -12.35 0.30 -2.21
N ALA A 33 -12.59 -0.97 -1.91
CA ALA A 33 -12.23 -1.58 -0.63
C ALA A 33 -10.71 -1.50 -0.36
N LEU A 34 -9.89 -1.83 -1.35
CA LEU A 34 -8.44 -1.69 -1.26
C LEU A 34 -8.01 -0.24 -1.10
N VAL A 35 -8.55 0.68 -1.91
CA VAL A 35 -8.23 2.11 -1.84
C VAL A 35 -8.57 2.66 -0.45
N LEU A 36 -9.74 2.37 0.11
CA LEU A 36 -10.12 2.82 1.45
C LEU A 36 -9.20 2.26 2.54
N THR A 37 -8.87 0.98 2.47
CA THR A 37 -7.98 0.35 3.45
C THR A 37 -6.57 0.94 3.39
N TYR A 38 -6.03 1.04 2.18
CA TYR A 38 -4.66 1.51 1.99
C TYR A 38 -4.52 3.02 2.17
N SER A 39 -5.56 3.82 1.90
CA SER A 39 -5.52 5.26 2.22
C SER A 39 -5.40 5.51 3.72
N ALA A 40 -6.05 4.69 4.55
CA ALA A 40 -5.88 4.76 6.01
C ALA A 40 -4.44 4.42 6.44
N TYR A 41 -3.83 3.40 5.86
CA TYR A 41 -2.43 3.06 6.13
C TYR A 41 -1.46 4.14 5.65
N VAL A 42 -1.70 4.72 4.45
CA VAL A 42 -0.92 5.86 3.94
C VAL A 42 -0.99 7.04 4.90
N ALA A 43 -2.17 7.39 5.36
CA ALA A 43 -2.37 8.49 6.30
C ALA A 43 -1.58 8.28 7.60
N GLU A 44 -1.57 7.05 8.13
CA GLU A 44 -0.83 6.73 9.35
C GLU A 44 0.68 6.76 9.14
N ILE A 45 1.18 6.31 7.98
CA ILE A 45 2.59 6.41 7.62
C ILE A 45 3.01 7.89 7.55
N PHE A 46 2.22 8.77 6.94
CA PHE A 46 2.53 10.20 6.89
C PHE A 46 2.49 10.84 8.26
N ARG A 47 1.50 10.52 9.09
CA ARG A 47 1.44 10.98 10.47
C ARG A 47 2.70 10.59 11.24
N SER A 48 3.05 9.31 11.23
CA SER A 48 4.28 8.80 11.85
C SER A 48 5.54 9.47 11.33
N GLY A 49 5.57 9.79 10.02
CA GLY A 49 6.68 10.53 9.41
C GLY A 49 6.84 11.94 9.97
N ILE A 50 5.75 12.67 10.18
CA ILE A 50 5.76 14.01 10.79
C ILE A 50 6.20 13.89 12.25
N ASP A 51 5.63 12.95 13.00
CA ASP A 51 5.95 12.74 14.42
C ASP A 51 7.40 12.28 14.63
N SER A 52 8.02 11.65 13.62
CA SER A 52 9.43 11.23 13.66
C SER A 52 10.43 12.39 13.59
N VAL A 53 9.99 13.60 13.24
CA VAL A 53 10.86 14.76 13.22
C VAL A 53 11.03 15.29 14.65
N HIS A 54 12.28 15.32 15.11
CA HIS A 54 12.56 15.69 16.51
C HIS A 54 12.06 17.10 16.84
N HIS A 55 11.41 17.24 17.98
CA HIS A 55 10.80 18.52 18.45
C HIS A 55 11.79 19.69 18.46
N SER A 56 13.07 19.43 18.73
CA SER A 56 14.11 20.48 18.71
C SER A 56 14.24 21.19 17.38
N GLN A 57 13.95 20.52 16.25
CA GLN A 57 14.01 21.15 14.93
C GLN A 57 12.90 22.17 14.74
N ARG A 58 11.69 21.86 15.23
CA ARG A 58 10.59 22.82 15.24
C ARG A 58 10.92 24.01 16.14
N SER A 59 11.42 23.75 17.35
CA SER A 59 11.80 24.81 18.29
C SER A 59 12.91 25.69 17.73
N ALA A 60 13.94 25.12 17.08
CA ALA A 60 15.01 25.88 16.43
C ALA A 60 14.48 26.76 15.29
N ALA A 61 13.58 26.23 14.45
CA ALA A 61 12.96 27.02 13.38
C ALA A 61 12.17 28.22 13.92
N LEU A 62 11.39 28.01 14.98
CA LEU A 62 10.65 29.09 15.64
C LEU A 62 11.59 30.14 16.29
N SER A 63 12.69 29.70 16.89
CA SER A 63 13.71 30.61 17.48
C SER A 63 14.43 31.46 16.41
N LEU A 64 14.46 31.01 15.17
CA LEU A 64 14.96 31.76 14.01
C LEU A 64 13.90 32.74 13.43
N GLY A 65 12.73 32.87 14.07
CA GLY A 65 11.67 33.78 13.64
C GLY A 65 10.72 33.23 12.58
N LEU A 66 10.82 31.94 12.22
CA LEU A 66 9.84 31.31 11.33
C LEU A 66 8.49 31.19 12.04
N SER A 67 7.42 31.41 11.30
CA SER A 67 6.08 31.10 11.79
C SER A 67 5.86 29.57 11.83
N GLU A 68 4.88 29.10 12.58
CA GLU A 68 4.51 27.68 12.66
C GLU A 68 4.28 27.04 11.28
N GLY A 69 3.60 27.76 10.38
CA GLY A 69 3.36 27.32 9.01
C GLY A 69 4.64 27.20 8.18
N GLN A 70 5.55 28.17 8.32
CA GLN A 70 6.87 28.12 7.66
C GLN A 70 7.73 27.00 8.23
N ALA A 71 7.79 26.83 9.54
CA ALA A 71 8.51 25.74 10.20
C ALA A 71 7.98 24.37 9.73
N MET A 72 6.65 24.22 9.61
CA MET A 72 6.04 22.99 9.09
C MET A 72 6.42 22.76 7.64
N ARG A 73 6.26 23.76 6.77
CA ARG A 73 6.46 23.63 5.32
C ARG A 73 7.92 23.46 4.93
N ASP A 74 8.82 24.25 5.54
CA ASP A 74 10.19 24.41 5.06
C ASP A 74 11.19 23.52 5.82
N VAL A 75 10.84 23.07 7.04
CA VAL A 75 11.72 22.26 7.89
C VAL A 75 11.14 20.86 8.13
N ILE A 76 9.92 20.78 8.66
CA ILE A 76 9.34 19.50 9.12
C ILE A 76 8.89 18.64 7.94
N LEU A 77 8.08 19.17 7.05
CA LEU A 77 7.48 18.42 5.95
C LEU A 77 8.49 17.80 4.98
N PRO A 78 9.54 18.51 4.50
CA PRO A 78 10.55 17.91 3.63
C PRO A 78 11.28 16.74 4.28
N LYS A 79 11.52 16.82 5.59
CA LYS A 79 12.17 15.75 6.35
C LYS A 79 11.22 14.58 6.61
N ALA A 80 9.98 14.87 6.98
CA ALA A 80 8.93 13.86 7.17
C ALA A 80 8.73 13.04 5.88
N VAL A 81 8.60 13.70 4.72
CA VAL A 81 8.45 13.01 3.43
C VAL A 81 9.62 12.06 3.16
N ARG A 82 10.84 12.47 3.41
CA ARG A 82 12.00 11.57 3.27
C ARG A 82 11.90 10.37 4.20
N ASN A 83 11.45 10.58 5.44
CA ASN A 83 11.34 9.52 6.43
C ASN A 83 10.26 8.47 6.08
N VAL A 84 9.19 8.85 5.36
CA VAL A 84 8.10 7.94 5.02
C VAL A 84 8.33 7.13 3.75
N VAL A 85 9.24 7.56 2.87
CA VAL A 85 9.49 6.88 1.58
C VAL A 85 9.73 5.37 1.71
N PRO A 86 10.62 4.87 2.61
CA PRO A 86 10.82 3.44 2.77
C PRO A 86 9.56 2.69 3.23
N SER A 87 8.81 3.28 4.17
CA SER A 87 7.56 2.69 4.68
C SER A 87 6.49 2.63 3.58
N GLN A 88 6.42 3.66 2.73
CA GLN A 88 5.53 3.66 1.55
C GLN A 88 5.90 2.55 0.56
N MET A 89 7.20 2.33 0.31
CA MET A 89 7.65 1.23 -0.56
C MET A 89 7.23 -0.14 0.00
N ASN A 90 7.41 -0.37 1.28
CA ASN A 90 6.97 -1.61 1.94
C ASN A 90 5.46 -1.80 1.84
N MET A 91 4.69 -0.71 1.98
CA MET A 91 3.24 -0.75 1.85
C MET A 91 2.79 -1.06 0.40
N LEU A 92 3.47 -0.52 -0.61
CA LEU A 92 3.19 -0.86 -2.02
C LEU A 92 3.46 -2.35 -2.30
N ILE A 93 4.51 -2.92 -1.70
CA ILE A 93 4.80 -4.36 -1.79
C ILE A 93 3.70 -5.19 -1.11
N ALA A 94 3.17 -4.72 0.03
CA ALA A 94 2.04 -5.36 0.70
C ALA A 94 0.76 -5.28 -0.17
N LEU A 95 0.45 -4.10 -0.71
CA LEU A 95 -0.70 -3.90 -1.62
C LEU A 95 -0.65 -4.85 -2.81
N GLN A 96 0.51 -5.04 -3.43
CA GLN A 96 0.69 -5.97 -4.55
C GLN A 96 0.24 -7.40 -4.18
N LYS A 97 0.55 -7.86 -2.97
CA LYS A 97 0.14 -9.18 -2.48
C LYS A 97 -1.37 -9.22 -2.17
N ASP A 98 -1.89 -8.15 -1.56
CA ASP A 98 -3.29 -8.07 -1.15
C ASP A 98 -4.26 -7.94 -2.32
N VAL A 99 -3.80 -7.52 -3.51
CA VAL A 99 -4.60 -7.59 -4.74
C VAL A 99 -5.10 -9.02 -5.02
N SER A 100 -4.34 -10.06 -4.64
CA SER A 100 -4.76 -11.47 -4.77
C SER A 100 -6.02 -11.79 -3.95
N LEU A 101 -6.34 -11.01 -2.92
CA LEU A 101 -7.57 -11.19 -2.13
C LEU A 101 -8.84 -10.88 -2.96
N LEU A 102 -8.71 -10.09 -4.04
CA LEU A 102 -9.83 -9.83 -4.95
C LEU A 102 -10.29 -11.10 -5.67
N SER A 103 -9.44 -12.12 -5.79
CA SER A 103 -9.81 -13.42 -6.39
C SER A 103 -11.03 -14.03 -5.73
N PHE A 104 -11.21 -13.81 -4.41
CA PHE A 104 -12.32 -14.36 -3.63
C PHE A 104 -13.66 -13.71 -3.94
N ILE A 105 -13.68 -12.49 -4.46
CA ILE A 105 -14.91 -11.75 -4.80
C ILE A 105 -15.22 -11.69 -6.30
N GLY A 106 -14.38 -12.32 -7.14
CA GLY A 106 -14.68 -12.48 -8.56
C GLY A 106 -13.73 -11.83 -9.55
N PRO A 107 -13.04 -10.71 -9.24
CA PRO A 107 -12.07 -10.12 -10.16
C PRO A 107 -11.02 -11.13 -10.64
N VAL A 108 -10.69 -11.05 -11.93
CA VAL A 108 -9.66 -11.90 -12.53
C VAL A 108 -8.32 -11.20 -12.37
N GLU A 109 -7.44 -11.82 -11.60
CA GLU A 109 -6.06 -11.41 -11.39
C GLU A 109 -5.15 -12.66 -11.49
N ILE A 110 -3.84 -12.50 -11.31
CA ILE A 110 -2.87 -13.60 -11.57
C ILE A 110 -3.18 -14.85 -10.74
N PHE A 111 -3.51 -14.70 -9.45
CA PHE A 111 -3.78 -15.85 -8.59
C PHE A 111 -5.05 -16.59 -9.01
N ARG A 112 -6.14 -15.85 -9.30
CA ARG A 112 -7.40 -16.43 -9.79
C ARG A 112 -7.19 -17.12 -11.15
N GLN A 113 -6.50 -16.46 -12.08
CA GLN A 113 -6.22 -17.03 -13.40
C GLN A 113 -5.40 -18.32 -13.29
N SER A 114 -4.44 -18.36 -12.38
CA SER A 114 -3.68 -19.59 -12.09
C SER A 114 -4.58 -20.71 -11.57
N GLY A 115 -5.60 -20.39 -10.77
CA GLY A 115 -6.60 -21.34 -10.31
C GLY A 115 -7.43 -21.93 -11.45
N VAL A 116 -7.83 -21.11 -12.43
CA VAL A 116 -8.52 -21.57 -13.63
C VAL A 116 -7.65 -22.54 -14.43
N PHE A 117 -6.41 -22.17 -14.73
CA PHE A 117 -5.47 -23.03 -15.44
C PHE A 117 -5.11 -24.30 -14.66
N LYS A 118 -4.98 -24.22 -13.34
CA LYS A 118 -4.79 -25.42 -12.49
C LYS A 118 -5.93 -26.41 -12.68
N SER A 119 -7.18 -25.93 -12.75
CA SER A 119 -8.35 -26.80 -12.95
C SER A 119 -8.39 -27.39 -14.36
N LEU A 120 -7.96 -26.63 -15.38
CA LEU A 120 -7.91 -27.10 -16.77
C LEU A 120 -6.79 -28.10 -17.01
N LEU A 121 -5.61 -27.89 -16.42
CA LEU A 121 -4.42 -28.71 -16.63
C LEU A 121 -4.28 -29.83 -15.59
N ALA A 122 -5.17 -29.88 -14.60
CA ALA A 122 -5.13 -30.83 -13.47
C ALA A 122 -3.76 -30.90 -12.76
N ASN A 123 -3.02 -29.77 -12.72
CA ASN A 123 -1.72 -29.69 -12.05
C ASN A 123 -1.49 -28.30 -11.42
N PHE A 124 -0.48 -28.16 -10.55
CA PHE A 124 -0.17 -26.92 -9.82
C PHE A 124 0.83 -26.00 -10.53
N THR A 125 1.33 -26.35 -11.69
CA THR A 125 2.31 -25.55 -12.46
C THR A 125 1.89 -24.08 -12.65
N PRO A 126 0.61 -23.75 -12.94
CA PRO A 126 0.19 -22.35 -13.06
C PRO A 126 0.43 -21.50 -11.79
N TYR A 127 0.26 -22.08 -10.60
CA TYR A 127 0.58 -21.38 -9.35
C TYR A 127 2.07 -21.15 -9.16
N VAL A 128 2.92 -22.08 -9.62
CA VAL A 128 4.38 -21.87 -9.62
C VAL A 128 4.74 -20.71 -10.55
N GLY A 129 4.13 -20.63 -11.73
CA GLY A 129 4.28 -19.49 -12.64
C GLY A 129 3.88 -18.16 -11.99
N ALA A 130 2.71 -18.12 -11.33
CA ALA A 130 2.27 -16.94 -10.57
C ALA A 130 3.28 -16.56 -9.47
N ALA A 131 3.77 -17.53 -8.70
CA ALA A 131 4.75 -17.31 -7.65
C ALA A 131 6.05 -16.69 -8.21
N ILE A 132 6.54 -17.19 -9.34
CA ILE A 132 7.73 -16.64 -10.02
C ILE A 132 7.49 -15.18 -10.42
N ILE A 133 6.33 -14.85 -10.98
CA ILE A 133 5.97 -13.47 -11.36
C ILE A 133 5.95 -12.56 -10.11
N PHE A 134 5.30 -13.00 -9.03
CA PHE A 134 5.28 -12.23 -7.77
C PHE A 134 6.68 -12.03 -7.20
N LEU A 135 7.53 -13.05 -7.21
CA LEU A 135 8.92 -12.96 -6.75
C LEU A 135 9.74 -12.01 -7.64
N ALA A 136 9.58 -12.10 -8.96
CA ALA A 136 10.29 -11.23 -9.92
C ALA A 136 9.98 -9.75 -9.72
N VAL A 137 8.80 -9.39 -9.23
CA VAL A 137 8.43 -8.01 -8.91
C VAL A 137 8.79 -7.66 -7.45
N THR A 138 8.52 -8.56 -6.52
CA THR A 138 8.71 -8.30 -5.08
C THR A 138 10.19 -8.19 -4.71
N ILE A 139 11.07 -9.04 -5.25
CA ILE A 139 12.50 -9.03 -4.89
C ILE A 139 13.17 -7.71 -5.26
N PRO A 140 13.07 -7.19 -6.51
CA PRO A 140 13.65 -5.90 -6.85
C PRO A 140 13.04 -4.75 -6.04
N ALA A 141 11.73 -4.75 -5.82
CA ALA A 141 11.05 -3.72 -5.03
C ALA A 141 11.54 -3.71 -3.57
N THR A 142 11.69 -4.88 -2.94
CA THR A 142 12.22 -4.99 -1.57
C THR A 142 13.69 -4.53 -1.50
N ARG A 143 14.53 -4.95 -2.45
CA ARG A 143 15.93 -4.51 -2.51
C ARG A 143 16.06 -3.00 -2.66
N TYR A 144 15.18 -2.39 -3.45
CA TYR A 144 15.15 -0.94 -3.60
C TYR A 144 14.69 -0.25 -2.30
N ALA A 145 13.69 -0.77 -1.61
CA ALA A 145 13.26 -0.26 -0.31
C ALA A 145 14.39 -0.35 0.73
N ASP A 146 15.11 -1.48 0.80
CA ASP A 146 16.25 -1.69 1.69
C ASP A 146 17.40 -0.72 1.38
N TYR A 147 17.68 -0.47 0.10
CA TYR A 147 18.67 0.54 -0.32
C TYR A 147 18.30 1.94 0.17
N LEU A 148 17.03 2.35 0.03
CA LEU A 148 16.57 3.64 0.53
C LEU A 148 16.70 3.76 2.04
N MET A 149 16.35 2.70 2.80
CA MET A 149 16.51 2.66 4.25
C MET A 149 17.98 2.79 4.67
N ALA A 150 18.87 2.04 4.02
CA ALA A 150 20.30 2.09 4.30
C ALA A 150 20.89 3.48 4.02
N LYS A 151 20.48 4.13 2.92
CA LYS A 151 20.91 5.51 2.58
C LYS A 151 20.48 6.50 3.66
N GLN A 152 19.23 6.45 4.11
CA GLN A 152 18.71 7.35 5.15
C GLN A 152 19.41 7.15 6.49
N THR A 153 19.74 5.91 6.85
CA THR A 153 20.46 5.61 8.09
C THR A 153 21.88 6.20 8.08
N ARG A 154 22.54 6.23 6.91
CA ARG A 154 23.88 6.85 6.76
C ARG A 154 23.82 8.37 6.88
N GLU A 155 22.79 9.02 6.34
CA GLU A 155 22.61 10.49 6.41
C GLU A 155 22.23 11.00 7.82
N ARG A 156 21.84 10.10 8.72
CA ARG A 156 21.51 10.44 10.13
C ARG A 156 22.70 10.34 11.09
N ARG A 157 23.80 9.75 10.67
CA ARG A 157 25.07 9.66 11.44
C ARG A 157 25.99 10.81 11.12
#